data_4f5b2c1649e5a06863ceae1a45ca39ea
#
_entry.id   4f5b2c1649e5a06863ceae1a45ca39ea
#
_cell.length_a   1.000
_cell.length_b   1.000
_cell.length_c   1.000
_cell.angle_alpha   90.00
_cell.angle_beta   90.00
_cell.angle_gamma   90.00
#
_symmetry.space_group_name_H-M   'P 1'
#
loop_
_entity.id
_entity.type
_entity.pdbx_description
1 polymer ?
#
loop_
_entity_poly.entity_id
_entity_poly.type
_entity_poly.pdbx_seq_one_letter_code
_entity_poly.pdbx_strand_id
1 'polypeptide(L)'
;MRATQISRIDRYTFRLLFVATLVVTGGVVALTWLMQSLRFVELVVNRGLSVGVFLRLTGLLIPGFVSVILPITCFVAVLFTYQRLAGDRELTVMRAAGLSPFAIARAGLMVAVIAVGVGYALTLWWVPASQTAFREFQFEIRNRMAAFLLQDGVFTPVTDDMLVYIRSREQDGTLLGILVDDARQPDHRATILAERGRLLDGPGAPRVLLLNGSRQEIDQRTGQLNIATFGEYLFDMNEATHTEAQRLRDIGEMKLSELLHPTPTIANPRDFPRMRVEAHKRLSSPLATASFVLIAMVSVLSGTFRRHGGILRPLVAIMAVVGLEALGLAVDSLAIRQNALIPLVWLHAALPAVLCAIYLFGPSLRGRSRMPAGLLHGAR
;
A
#
# COMPACT_ATOMS: atom_id res chain seq x y z
N MET A 1 31.45 -29.20 -15.08
CA MET A 1 31.08 -27.95 -14.44
C MET A 1 31.54 -26.77 -15.30
N ARG A 2 30.76 -26.31 -16.26
CA ARG A 2 31.02 -25.03 -16.93
C ARG A 2 30.25 -23.97 -16.16
N ALA A 3 30.99 -23.24 -15.33
CA ALA A 3 30.46 -22.11 -14.57
C ALA A 3 29.83 -21.09 -15.52
N THR A 4 28.58 -20.87 -15.33
CA THR A 4 27.73 -19.66 -15.41
C THR A 4 28.34 -18.40 -16.03
N GLN A 5 28.93 -18.45 -17.22
CA GLN A 5 29.04 -17.24 -18.01
C GLN A 5 27.65 -16.86 -18.51
N ILE A 6 27.17 -15.69 -18.06
CA ILE A 6 25.95 -15.05 -18.58
C ILE A 6 26.22 -14.83 -20.09
N SER A 7 25.50 -15.57 -20.93
CA SER A 7 25.69 -15.45 -22.38
C SER A 7 25.24 -14.06 -22.85
N ARG A 8 25.74 -13.61 -24.00
CA ARG A 8 25.28 -12.33 -24.60
C ARG A 8 23.77 -12.33 -24.81
N ILE A 9 23.20 -13.50 -25.08
CA ILE A 9 21.76 -13.71 -25.24
C ILE A 9 21.02 -13.49 -23.93
N ASP A 10 21.53 -14.03 -22.81
CA ASP A 10 20.94 -13.82 -21.49
C ASP A 10 20.90 -12.33 -21.12
N ARG A 11 21.99 -11.61 -21.39
CA ARG A 11 22.09 -10.17 -21.12
C ARG A 11 21.12 -9.37 -22.00
N TYR A 12 20.99 -9.71 -23.26
CA TYR A 12 20.04 -9.09 -24.18
C TYR A 12 18.60 -9.29 -23.70
N THR A 13 18.21 -10.55 -23.47
CA THR A 13 16.85 -10.90 -23.02
C THR A 13 16.54 -10.30 -21.65
N PHE A 14 17.51 -10.33 -20.72
CA PHE A 14 17.34 -9.70 -19.40
C PHE A 14 17.12 -8.20 -19.52
N ARG A 15 17.96 -7.49 -20.30
CA ARG A 15 17.81 -6.05 -20.51
C ARG A 15 16.45 -5.71 -21.10
N LEU A 16 15.99 -6.48 -22.08
CA LEU A 16 14.69 -6.29 -22.72
C LEU A 16 13.54 -6.45 -21.70
N LEU A 17 13.56 -7.54 -20.93
CA LEU A 17 12.58 -7.82 -19.88
C LEU A 17 12.60 -6.78 -18.75
N PHE A 18 13.79 -6.43 -18.29
CA PHE A 18 13.96 -5.46 -17.20
C PHE A 18 13.45 -4.08 -17.59
N VAL A 19 13.83 -3.59 -18.79
CA VAL A 19 13.35 -2.30 -19.29
C VAL A 19 11.84 -2.33 -19.50
N ALA A 20 11.30 -3.40 -20.10
CA ALA A 20 9.86 -3.56 -20.27
C ALA A 20 9.11 -3.52 -18.93
N THR A 21 9.60 -4.25 -17.91
CA THR A 21 9.01 -4.24 -16.56
C THR A 21 9.06 -2.84 -15.97
N LEU A 22 10.19 -2.13 -16.09
CA LEU A 22 10.37 -0.78 -15.55
C LEU A 22 9.42 0.23 -16.22
N VAL A 23 9.31 0.19 -17.54
CA VAL A 23 8.45 1.10 -18.32
C VAL A 23 6.98 0.83 -18.04
N VAL A 24 6.55 -0.44 -18.04
CA VAL A 24 5.15 -0.79 -17.78
C VAL A 24 4.78 -0.46 -16.33
N THR A 25 5.61 -0.83 -15.35
CA THR A 25 5.38 -0.51 -13.95
C THR A 25 5.33 1.00 -13.74
N GLY A 26 6.33 1.73 -14.25
CA GLY A 26 6.40 3.19 -14.13
C GLY A 26 5.19 3.89 -14.77
N GLY A 27 4.76 3.44 -15.94
CA GLY A 27 3.57 4.00 -16.62
C GLY A 27 2.29 3.78 -15.84
N VAL A 28 2.04 2.56 -15.35
CA VAL A 28 0.83 2.26 -14.56
C VAL A 28 0.86 2.97 -13.21
N VAL A 29 2.01 3.02 -12.53
CA VAL A 29 2.18 3.76 -11.27
C VAL A 29 1.95 5.26 -11.49
N ALA A 30 2.48 5.85 -12.55
CA ALA A 30 2.28 7.26 -12.88
C ALA A 30 0.80 7.58 -13.14
N LEU A 31 0.10 6.73 -13.89
CA LEU A 31 -1.35 6.86 -14.12
C LEU A 31 -2.15 6.77 -12.81
N THR A 32 -1.83 5.78 -11.98
CA THR A 32 -2.49 5.59 -10.69
C THR A 32 -2.22 6.77 -9.76
N TRP A 33 -0.97 7.24 -9.73
CA TRP A 33 -0.57 8.42 -8.96
C TRP A 33 -1.30 9.67 -9.43
N LEU A 34 -1.42 9.88 -10.75
CA LEU A 34 -2.15 11.01 -11.32
C LEU A 34 -3.63 10.97 -10.90
N MET A 35 -4.29 9.81 -11.05
CA MET A 35 -5.69 9.64 -10.65
C MET A 35 -5.89 9.91 -9.15
N GLN A 36 -4.99 9.38 -8.32
CA GLN A 36 -5.10 9.56 -6.87
C GLN A 36 -4.77 10.98 -6.44
N SER A 37 -3.84 11.65 -7.13
CA SER A 37 -3.46 13.03 -6.84
C SER A 37 -4.61 14.03 -7.10
N LEU A 38 -5.51 13.74 -8.04
CA LEU A 38 -6.68 14.59 -8.30
C LEU A 38 -7.57 14.75 -7.06
N ARG A 39 -7.65 13.75 -6.18
CA ARG A 39 -8.40 13.87 -4.92
C ARG A 39 -7.82 14.92 -3.97
N PHE A 40 -6.52 15.19 -4.07
CA PHE A 40 -5.83 16.16 -3.22
C PHE A 40 -5.74 17.56 -3.86
N VAL A 41 -6.09 17.70 -5.15
CA VAL A 41 -6.12 19.00 -5.84
C VAL A 41 -7.10 19.95 -5.16
N GLU A 42 -8.24 19.44 -4.70
CA GLU A 42 -9.23 20.21 -3.95
C GLU A 42 -8.64 20.88 -2.70
N LEU A 43 -7.71 20.18 -2.00
CA LEU A 43 -7.02 20.73 -0.83
C LEU A 43 -6.08 21.89 -1.21
N VAL A 44 -5.48 21.86 -2.40
CA VAL A 44 -4.63 22.95 -2.91
C VAL A 44 -5.47 24.14 -3.32
N VAL A 45 -6.52 23.90 -4.11
CA VAL A 45 -7.35 24.97 -4.69
C VAL A 45 -8.25 25.63 -3.62
N ASN A 46 -8.94 24.82 -2.81
CA ASN A 46 -9.95 25.35 -1.88
C ASN A 46 -9.35 25.74 -0.53
N ARG A 47 -8.19 25.21 -0.17
CA ARG A 47 -7.58 25.42 1.16
C ARG A 47 -6.21 26.08 1.13
N GLY A 48 -5.73 26.54 -0.05
CA GLY A 48 -4.51 27.32 -0.20
C GLY A 48 -3.21 26.59 0.16
N LEU A 49 -3.19 25.25 0.12
CA LEU A 49 -1.97 24.47 0.38
C LEU A 49 -0.92 24.72 -0.69
N SER A 50 0.35 24.82 -0.28
CA SER A 50 1.44 24.97 -1.25
C SER A 50 1.63 23.70 -2.10
N VAL A 51 2.06 23.90 -3.36
CA VAL A 51 2.35 22.79 -4.29
C VAL A 51 3.39 21.82 -3.71
N GLY A 52 4.36 22.31 -2.93
CA GLY A 52 5.36 21.46 -2.27
C GLY A 52 4.75 20.49 -1.25
N VAL A 53 3.79 20.95 -0.45
CA VAL A 53 3.03 20.13 0.49
C VAL A 53 2.23 19.05 -0.25
N PHE A 54 1.57 19.43 -1.34
CA PHE A 54 0.83 18.52 -2.20
C PHE A 54 1.73 17.41 -2.79
N LEU A 55 2.87 17.78 -3.39
CA LEU A 55 3.80 16.80 -3.97
C LEU A 55 4.38 15.84 -2.92
N ARG A 56 4.69 16.36 -1.72
CA ARG A 56 5.15 15.53 -0.61
C ARG A 56 4.07 14.54 -0.18
N LEU A 57 2.83 15.00 0.01
CA LEU A 57 1.70 14.16 0.42
C LEU A 57 1.43 13.05 -0.60
N THR A 58 1.32 13.41 -1.88
CA THR A 58 1.00 12.45 -2.94
C THR A 58 2.19 11.53 -3.27
N GLY A 59 3.44 12.01 -3.14
CA GLY A 59 4.64 11.22 -3.33
C GLY A 59 4.80 10.09 -2.32
N LEU A 60 4.34 10.29 -1.07
CA LEU A 60 4.35 9.26 -0.04
C LEU A 60 3.43 8.07 -0.35
N LEU A 61 2.52 8.18 -1.31
CA LEU A 61 1.65 7.08 -1.74
C LEU A 61 2.34 6.15 -2.75
N ILE A 62 3.40 6.62 -3.44
CA ILE A 62 4.06 5.88 -4.52
C ILE A 62 4.55 4.48 -4.09
N PRO A 63 5.23 4.28 -2.95
CA PRO A 63 5.67 2.94 -2.55
C PRO A 63 4.53 1.94 -2.40
N GLY A 64 3.37 2.40 -1.89
CA GLY A 64 2.16 1.58 -1.80
C GLY A 64 1.64 1.14 -3.17
N PHE A 65 1.59 2.06 -4.14
CA PHE A 65 1.18 1.72 -5.51
C PHE A 65 2.13 0.74 -6.17
N VAL A 66 3.43 0.98 -6.08
CA VAL A 66 4.44 0.07 -6.65
C VAL A 66 4.30 -1.33 -6.06
N SER A 67 4.09 -1.46 -4.76
CA SER A 67 3.94 -2.74 -4.07
C SER A 67 2.79 -3.60 -4.63
N VAL A 68 1.66 -2.98 -4.97
CA VAL A 68 0.47 -3.68 -5.50
C VAL A 68 0.58 -3.91 -7.01
N ILE A 69 1.15 -2.96 -7.75
CA ILE A 69 1.19 -2.96 -9.20
C ILE A 69 2.32 -3.87 -9.74
N LEU A 70 3.45 -3.94 -9.04
CA LEU A 70 4.65 -4.66 -9.49
C LEU A 70 4.41 -6.13 -9.87
N PRO A 71 3.68 -6.97 -9.13
CA PRO A 71 3.45 -8.37 -9.51
C PRO A 71 2.74 -8.50 -10.85
N ILE A 72 1.69 -7.69 -11.06
CA ILE A 72 0.87 -7.72 -12.26
C ILE A 72 1.65 -7.20 -13.46
N THR A 73 2.35 -6.08 -13.31
CA THR A 73 3.13 -5.48 -14.41
C THR A 73 4.34 -6.33 -14.79
N CYS A 74 4.95 -7.00 -13.82
CA CYS A 74 6.01 -7.96 -14.08
C CYS A 74 5.49 -9.16 -14.91
N PHE A 75 4.31 -9.70 -14.56
CA PHE A 75 3.63 -10.71 -15.37
C PHE A 75 3.41 -10.24 -16.80
N VAL A 76 2.81 -9.07 -16.97
CA VAL A 76 2.48 -8.49 -18.29
C VAL A 76 3.75 -8.29 -19.10
N ALA A 77 4.78 -7.65 -18.53
CA ALA A 77 6.04 -7.39 -19.20
C ALA A 77 6.73 -8.68 -19.65
N VAL A 78 6.76 -9.70 -18.80
CA VAL A 78 7.36 -11.00 -19.13
C VAL A 78 6.54 -11.70 -20.21
N LEU A 79 5.21 -11.75 -20.06
CA LEU A 79 4.32 -12.39 -21.03
C LEU A 79 4.49 -11.77 -22.42
N PHE A 80 4.36 -10.45 -22.53
CA PHE A 80 4.44 -9.78 -23.84
C PHE A 80 5.84 -9.83 -24.44
N THR A 81 6.89 -9.71 -23.65
CA THR A 81 8.26 -9.79 -24.14
C THR A 81 8.57 -11.18 -24.70
N TYR A 82 8.23 -12.25 -23.98
CA TYR A 82 8.43 -13.61 -24.51
C TYR A 82 7.51 -13.92 -25.68
N GLN A 83 6.30 -13.38 -25.74
CA GLN A 83 5.44 -13.49 -26.91
C GLN A 83 6.05 -12.81 -28.14
N ARG A 84 6.62 -11.61 -27.97
CA ARG A 84 7.33 -10.92 -29.03
C ARG A 84 8.51 -11.75 -29.54
N LEU A 85 9.36 -12.26 -28.65
CA LEU A 85 10.48 -13.13 -28.99
C LEU A 85 10.00 -14.41 -29.72
N ALA A 86 8.82 -14.92 -29.37
CA ALA A 86 8.21 -16.06 -30.07
C ALA A 86 7.72 -15.67 -31.46
N GLY A 87 7.06 -14.51 -31.59
CA GLY A 87 6.57 -13.96 -32.87
C GLY A 87 7.70 -13.65 -33.84
N ASP A 88 8.78 -13.06 -33.37
CA ASP A 88 9.98 -12.73 -34.13
C ASP A 88 10.86 -13.97 -34.43
N ARG A 89 10.40 -15.19 -34.06
CA ARG A 89 11.06 -16.48 -34.18
C ARG A 89 12.39 -16.59 -33.42
N GLU A 90 12.77 -15.62 -32.62
CA GLU A 90 14.02 -15.66 -31.83
C GLU A 90 14.05 -16.87 -30.89
N LEU A 91 12.92 -17.20 -30.24
CA LEU A 91 12.82 -18.41 -29.41
C LEU A 91 13.04 -19.71 -30.21
N THR A 92 12.61 -19.74 -31.45
CA THR A 92 12.80 -20.91 -32.31
C THR A 92 14.29 -21.08 -32.66
N VAL A 93 14.98 -19.99 -33.01
CA VAL A 93 16.42 -19.98 -33.27
C VAL A 93 17.22 -20.39 -32.01
N MET A 94 16.85 -19.86 -30.83
CA MET A 94 17.48 -20.24 -29.55
C MET A 94 17.35 -21.75 -29.27
N ARG A 95 16.17 -22.34 -29.55
CA ARG A 95 15.94 -23.78 -29.40
C ARG A 95 16.72 -24.60 -30.46
N ALA A 96 16.76 -24.13 -31.68
CA ALA A 96 17.54 -24.78 -32.75
C ALA A 96 19.05 -24.73 -32.45
N ALA A 97 19.54 -23.69 -31.80
CA ALA A 97 20.92 -23.59 -31.31
C ALA A 97 21.21 -24.50 -30.08
N GLY A 98 20.25 -25.34 -29.64
CA GLY A 98 20.41 -26.27 -28.53
C GLY A 98 20.27 -25.69 -27.15
N LEU A 99 19.73 -24.48 -26.99
CA LEU A 99 19.47 -23.88 -25.67
C LEU A 99 18.34 -24.64 -24.95
N SER A 100 18.61 -25.07 -23.73
CA SER A 100 17.60 -25.74 -22.88
C SER A 100 16.47 -24.81 -22.49
N PRO A 101 15.27 -25.31 -22.15
CA PRO A 101 14.17 -24.49 -21.63
C PRO A 101 14.58 -23.65 -20.44
N PHE A 102 15.45 -24.18 -19.57
CA PHE A 102 15.99 -23.45 -18.42
C PHE A 102 16.90 -22.29 -18.85
N ALA A 103 17.75 -22.49 -19.87
CA ALA A 103 18.61 -21.41 -20.36
C ALA A 103 17.80 -20.25 -20.93
N ILE A 104 16.72 -20.54 -21.65
CA ILE A 104 15.81 -19.52 -22.20
C ILE A 104 15.03 -18.81 -21.07
N ALA A 105 14.60 -19.54 -20.06
CA ALA A 105 13.85 -19.00 -18.92
C ALA A 105 14.69 -18.16 -17.94
N ARG A 106 16.02 -18.34 -17.95
CA ARG A 106 16.96 -17.77 -16.98
C ARG A 106 16.86 -16.25 -16.84
N ALA A 107 16.71 -15.55 -17.96
CA ALA A 107 16.55 -14.10 -17.97
C ALA A 107 15.26 -13.65 -17.25
N GLY A 108 14.15 -14.34 -17.51
CA GLY A 108 12.88 -14.06 -16.81
C GLY A 108 12.92 -14.43 -15.32
N LEU A 109 13.62 -15.52 -14.96
CA LEU A 109 13.83 -15.88 -13.55
C LEU A 109 14.67 -14.84 -12.81
N MET A 110 15.71 -14.26 -13.46
CA MET A 110 16.47 -13.17 -12.85
C MET A 110 15.60 -11.94 -12.59
N VAL A 111 14.74 -11.56 -13.53
CA VAL A 111 13.78 -10.47 -13.33
C VAL A 111 12.80 -10.80 -12.21
N ALA A 112 12.29 -12.04 -12.13
CA ALA A 112 11.42 -12.48 -11.04
C ALA A 112 12.10 -12.37 -9.67
N VAL A 113 13.34 -12.81 -9.55
CA VAL A 113 14.10 -12.73 -8.28
C VAL A 113 14.31 -11.27 -7.86
N ILE A 114 14.66 -10.40 -8.79
CA ILE A 114 14.80 -8.95 -8.50
C ILE A 114 13.47 -8.37 -8.08
N ALA A 115 12.39 -8.67 -8.80
CA ALA A 115 11.05 -8.15 -8.48
C ALA A 115 10.54 -8.64 -7.11
N VAL A 116 10.81 -9.91 -6.75
CA VAL A 116 10.54 -10.45 -5.42
C VAL A 116 11.35 -9.72 -4.35
N GLY A 117 12.65 -9.49 -4.59
CA GLY A 117 13.51 -8.73 -3.66
C GLY A 117 13.02 -7.30 -3.45
N VAL A 118 12.66 -6.61 -4.54
CA VAL A 118 12.05 -5.27 -4.47
C VAL A 118 10.70 -5.33 -3.74
N GLY A 119 9.88 -6.36 -4.01
CA GLY A 119 8.62 -6.59 -3.32
C GLY A 119 8.80 -6.70 -1.80
N TYR A 120 9.78 -7.48 -1.33
CA TYR A 120 10.09 -7.55 0.10
C TYR A 120 10.58 -6.22 0.67
N ALA A 121 11.45 -5.50 -0.02
CA ALA A 121 11.89 -4.17 0.43
C ALA A 121 10.71 -3.19 0.55
N LEU A 122 9.78 -3.24 -0.40
CA LEU A 122 8.57 -2.42 -0.37
C LEU A 122 7.65 -2.79 0.79
N THR A 123 7.26 -4.06 0.90
CA THR A 123 6.23 -4.48 1.87
C THR A 123 6.71 -4.43 3.32
N LEU A 124 8.01 -4.65 3.58
CA LEU A 124 8.53 -4.73 4.94
C LEU A 124 9.04 -3.38 5.47
N TRP A 125 9.56 -2.50 4.61
CA TRP A 125 10.19 -1.25 5.05
C TRP A 125 9.57 0.00 4.44
N TRP A 126 9.51 0.10 3.11
CA TRP A 126 9.14 1.37 2.46
C TRP A 126 7.65 1.71 2.59
N VAL A 127 6.76 0.72 2.42
CA VAL A 127 5.32 0.95 2.54
C VAL A 127 4.92 1.33 3.97
N PRO A 128 5.32 0.61 5.04
CA PRO A 128 5.01 1.03 6.41
C PRO A 128 5.55 2.42 6.74
N ALA A 129 6.82 2.69 6.38
CA ALA A 129 7.45 3.99 6.64
C ALA A 129 6.73 5.15 5.91
N SER A 130 6.38 4.95 4.63
CA SER A 130 5.68 5.97 3.85
C SER A 130 4.25 6.19 4.33
N GLN A 131 3.55 5.13 4.76
CA GLN A 131 2.20 5.25 5.31
C GLN A 131 2.19 5.99 6.66
N THR A 132 3.16 5.69 7.54
CA THR A 132 3.32 6.44 8.79
C THR A 132 3.55 7.93 8.51
N ALA A 133 4.54 8.26 7.64
CA ALA A 133 4.82 9.63 7.29
C ALA A 133 3.64 10.34 6.61
N PHE A 134 2.88 9.63 5.76
CA PHE A 134 1.68 10.16 5.12
C PHE A 134 0.61 10.52 6.15
N ARG A 135 0.33 9.63 7.09
CA ARG A 135 -0.69 9.85 8.13
C ARG A 135 -0.30 10.96 9.11
N GLU A 136 0.97 11.00 9.52
CA GLU A 136 1.49 12.07 10.38
C GLU A 136 1.36 13.42 9.68
N PHE A 137 1.77 13.48 8.41
CA PHE A 137 1.70 14.71 7.62
C PHE A 137 0.25 15.14 7.33
N GLN A 138 -0.64 14.19 7.07
CA GLN A 138 -2.08 14.45 6.91
C GLN A 138 -2.69 14.98 8.22
N PHE A 139 -2.28 14.43 9.37
CA PHE A 139 -2.72 14.90 10.68
C PHE A 139 -2.20 16.31 10.96
N GLU A 140 -0.94 16.60 10.68
CA GLU A 140 -0.36 17.94 10.82
C GLU A 140 -1.09 18.98 9.97
N ILE A 141 -1.37 18.65 8.69
CA ILE A 141 -2.14 19.53 7.81
C ILE A 141 -3.54 19.78 8.39
N ARG A 142 -4.24 18.74 8.81
CA ARG A 142 -5.59 18.87 9.38
C ARG A 142 -5.60 19.75 10.62
N ASN A 143 -4.64 19.58 11.52
CA ASN A 143 -4.55 20.36 12.74
C ASN A 143 -4.19 21.84 12.48
N ARG A 144 -3.22 22.09 11.56
CA ARG A 144 -2.92 23.47 11.15
C ARG A 144 -4.11 24.14 10.49
N MET A 145 -4.88 23.39 9.69
CA MET A 145 -6.05 23.94 8.98
C MET A 145 -7.23 24.19 9.91
N ALA A 146 -7.43 23.40 10.97
CA ALA A 146 -8.47 23.68 11.95
C ALA A 146 -8.32 25.09 12.55
N ALA A 147 -7.08 25.55 12.74
CA ALA A 147 -6.79 26.92 13.19
C ALA A 147 -7.07 27.99 12.12
N PHE A 148 -6.96 27.67 10.83
CA PHE A 148 -7.24 28.60 9.71
C PHE A 148 -8.69 28.58 9.24
N LEU A 149 -9.45 27.52 9.52
CA LEU A 149 -10.85 27.37 9.08
C LEU A 149 -11.83 28.26 9.87
N LEU A 150 -11.40 28.86 10.98
CA LEU A 150 -12.20 29.79 11.75
C LEU A 150 -12.36 31.09 10.97
N GLN A 151 -13.41 31.18 10.15
CA GLN A 151 -13.78 32.38 9.40
C GLN A 151 -14.48 33.36 10.31
N ASP A 152 -14.13 34.65 10.17
CA ASP A 152 -14.75 35.73 10.95
C ASP A 152 -16.24 35.86 10.57
N GLY A 153 -17.09 35.91 11.58
CA GLY A 153 -18.52 36.08 11.44
C GLY A 153 -19.32 34.83 11.02
N VAL A 154 -18.66 33.64 10.95
CA VAL A 154 -19.31 32.41 10.51
C VAL A 154 -19.21 31.33 11.60
N PHE A 155 -20.31 30.60 11.82
CA PHE A 155 -20.32 29.41 12.65
C PHE A 155 -19.61 28.26 11.91
N THR A 156 -18.48 27.84 12.42
CA THR A 156 -17.63 26.81 11.81
C THR A 156 -17.70 25.53 12.62
N PRO A 157 -18.20 24.40 12.08
CA PRO A 157 -18.11 23.11 12.74
C PRO A 157 -16.64 22.63 12.74
N VAL A 158 -16.07 22.46 13.92
CA VAL A 158 -14.69 21.95 14.11
C VAL A 158 -14.71 20.42 14.18
N THR A 159 -15.72 19.86 14.83
CA THR A 159 -16.08 18.45 14.84
C THR A 159 -17.58 18.30 14.70
N ASP A 160 -18.08 17.05 14.56
CA ASP A 160 -19.53 16.79 14.47
C ASP A 160 -20.30 17.31 15.70
N ASP A 161 -19.63 17.37 16.87
CA ASP A 161 -20.21 17.77 18.14
C ASP A 161 -19.64 19.09 18.69
N MET A 162 -18.90 19.86 17.89
CA MET A 162 -18.32 21.14 18.33
C MET A 162 -18.43 22.21 17.27
N LEU A 163 -19.07 23.32 17.64
CA LEU A 163 -19.28 24.50 16.79
C LEU A 163 -18.52 25.69 17.39
N VAL A 164 -17.75 26.39 16.56
CA VAL A 164 -16.99 27.58 16.96
C VAL A 164 -17.42 28.77 16.10
N TYR A 165 -17.66 29.90 16.76
CA TYR A 165 -17.92 31.19 16.14
C TYR A 165 -16.90 32.21 16.62
N ILE A 166 -16.37 33.02 15.71
CA ILE A 166 -15.48 34.16 15.99
C ILE A 166 -16.07 35.38 15.32
N ARG A 167 -16.20 36.47 16.08
CA ARG A 167 -16.76 37.74 15.53
C ARG A 167 -15.79 38.37 14.55
N SER A 168 -14.53 38.51 14.94
CA SER A 168 -13.49 39.12 14.11
C SER A 168 -12.09 38.74 14.62
N ARG A 169 -11.08 38.96 13.78
CA ARG A 169 -9.67 38.77 14.12
C ARG A 169 -8.91 40.08 13.97
N GLU A 170 -8.07 40.41 14.97
CA GLU A 170 -7.16 41.55 14.91
C GLU A 170 -5.91 41.23 14.06
N GLN A 171 -5.17 42.25 13.65
CA GLN A 171 -3.95 42.08 12.82
C GLN A 171 -2.83 41.30 13.54
N ASP A 172 -2.82 41.31 14.88
CA ASP A 172 -1.90 40.56 15.73
C ASP A 172 -2.28 39.07 15.89
N GLY A 173 -3.40 38.64 15.29
CA GLY A 173 -3.91 37.28 15.37
C GLY A 173 -4.84 37.03 16.56
N THR A 174 -5.13 38.04 17.39
CA THR A 174 -6.07 37.91 18.52
C THR A 174 -7.50 37.78 18.00
N LEU A 175 -8.21 36.77 18.51
CA LEU A 175 -9.60 36.48 18.19
C LEU A 175 -10.52 37.28 19.11
N LEU A 176 -11.55 37.91 18.57
CA LEU A 176 -12.52 38.72 19.32
C LEU A 176 -13.92 38.11 19.24
N GLY A 177 -14.62 38.08 20.38
CA GLY A 177 -16.00 37.61 20.49
C GLY A 177 -16.16 36.16 20.10
N ILE A 178 -15.61 35.25 20.90
CA ILE A 178 -15.58 33.82 20.66
C ILE A 178 -16.77 33.17 21.35
N LEU A 179 -17.44 32.29 20.62
CA LEU A 179 -18.44 31.37 21.13
C LEU A 179 -18.05 29.95 20.72
N VAL A 180 -17.98 29.06 21.71
CA VAL A 180 -17.75 27.63 21.47
C VAL A 180 -18.96 26.89 22.06
N ASP A 181 -19.65 26.14 21.23
CA ASP A 181 -20.68 25.20 21.63
C ASP A 181 -20.09 23.79 21.62
N ASP A 182 -19.95 23.20 22.77
CA ASP A 182 -19.30 21.92 23.03
C ASP A 182 -20.35 20.89 23.47
N ALA A 183 -20.78 20.06 22.52
CA ALA A 183 -21.72 18.95 22.74
C ALA A 183 -21.03 17.57 22.79
N ARG A 184 -19.69 17.53 22.93
CA ARG A 184 -18.89 16.29 22.93
C ARG A 184 -19.24 15.35 24.08
N GLN A 185 -19.72 15.90 25.20
CA GLN A 185 -20.26 15.12 26.31
C GLN A 185 -21.79 15.21 26.29
N PRO A 186 -22.50 14.12 25.90
CA PRO A 186 -23.96 14.18 25.75
C PRO A 186 -24.70 14.63 27.01
N ASP A 187 -24.19 14.28 28.22
CA ASP A 187 -24.80 14.63 29.48
C ASP A 187 -24.44 16.04 29.97
N HIS A 188 -23.37 16.65 29.44
CA HIS A 188 -22.78 17.91 29.88
C HIS A 188 -22.46 18.83 28.68
N ARG A 189 -23.50 19.29 27.99
CA ARG A 189 -23.32 20.27 26.90
C ARG A 189 -22.89 21.60 27.47
N ALA A 190 -21.78 22.14 26.99
CA ALA A 190 -21.23 23.40 27.49
C ALA A 190 -21.13 24.43 26.36
N THR A 191 -21.61 25.64 26.64
CA THR A 191 -21.39 26.82 25.78
C THR A 191 -20.39 27.73 26.44
N ILE A 192 -19.29 28.05 25.79
CA ILE A 192 -18.22 28.90 26.27
C ILE A 192 -18.26 30.20 25.47
N LEU A 193 -18.34 31.33 26.21
CA LEU A 193 -18.28 32.67 25.63
C LEU A 193 -17.02 33.35 26.14
N ALA A 194 -16.25 34.01 25.27
CA ALA A 194 -15.07 34.78 25.65
C ALA A 194 -14.97 36.07 24.83
N GLU A 195 -14.51 37.15 25.50
CA GLU A 195 -14.30 38.41 24.81
C GLU A 195 -13.12 38.36 23.85
N ARG A 196 -12.04 37.70 24.26
CA ARG A 196 -10.79 37.57 23.49
C ARG A 196 -10.26 36.17 23.56
N GLY A 197 -9.47 35.79 22.55
CA GLY A 197 -8.71 34.54 22.57
C GLY A 197 -7.45 34.63 21.73
N ARG A 198 -6.45 33.87 22.14
CA ARG A 198 -5.21 33.76 21.39
C ARG A 198 -4.94 32.30 21.08
N LEU A 199 -4.64 32.02 19.81
CA LEU A 199 -4.22 30.69 19.40
C LEU A 199 -2.80 30.45 19.92
N LEU A 200 -2.59 29.36 20.63
CA LEU A 200 -1.28 28.94 21.11
C LEU A 200 -0.77 27.83 20.22
N ASP A 201 0.34 28.09 19.53
CA ASP A 201 1.07 27.07 18.77
C ASP A 201 1.85 26.17 19.73
N GLY A 202 1.57 24.88 19.72
CA GLY A 202 2.26 23.88 20.53
C GLY A 202 2.35 22.53 19.83
N PRO A 203 3.22 21.63 20.28
CA PRO A 203 3.23 20.25 19.78
C PRO A 203 1.93 19.56 20.20
N GLY A 204 1.04 19.34 19.25
CA GLY A 204 -0.27 18.72 19.46
C GLY A 204 -1.40 19.48 18.78
N ALA A 205 -2.61 19.34 19.33
CA ALA A 205 -3.76 20.08 18.82
C ALA A 205 -3.67 21.57 19.15
N PRO A 206 -4.28 22.42 18.31
CA PRO A 206 -4.34 23.84 18.57
C PRO A 206 -5.09 24.11 19.89
N ARG A 207 -4.49 24.89 20.76
CA ARG A 207 -5.08 25.36 22.01
C ARG A 207 -5.46 26.82 21.87
N VAL A 208 -6.58 27.20 22.41
CA VAL A 208 -7.01 28.60 22.45
C VAL A 208 -7.02 29.06 23.88
N LEU A 209 -6.20 30.04 24.18
CA LEU A 209 -6.29 30.76 25.45
C LEU A 209 -7.46 31.75 25.35
N LEU A 210 -8.53 31.48 26.07
CA LEU A 210 -9.69 32.33 26.18
C LEU A 210 -9.53 33.30 27.32
N LEU A 211 -9.84 34.58 27.11
CA LEU A 211 -9.69 35.64 28.06
C LEU A 211 -11.06 36.29 28.32
N ASN A 212 -11.36 36.54 29.58
CA ASN A 212 -12.59 37.18 30.04
C ASN A 212 -13.84 36.52 29.50
N GLY A 213 -14.27 35.44 30.11
CA GLY A 213 -15.40 34.69 29.60
C GLY A 213 -16.24 33.99 30.64
N SER A 214 -17.23 33.26 30.15
CA SER A 214 -18.08 32.38 30.92
C SER A 214 -18.27 31.05 30.26
N ARG A 215 -18.28 29.99 31.07
CA ARG A 215 -18.68 28.62 30.66
C ARG A 215 -20.07 28.36 31.23
N GLN A 216 -21.00 28.05 30.38
CA GLN A 216 -22.38 27.71 30.71
C GLN A 216 -22.58 26.24 30.40
N GLU A 217 -22.87 25.44 31.40
CA GLU A 217 -23.04 23.99 31.30
C GLU A 217 -24.44 23.58 31.72
N ILE A 218 -25.13 22.84 30.88
CA ILE A 218 -26.47 22.32 31.19
C ILE A 218 -26.35 20.82 31.47
N ASP A 219 -26.65 20.43 32.71
CA ASP A 219 -26.82 19.03 33.07
C ASP A 219 -28.18 18.57 32.53
N GLN A 220 -28.17 17.72 31.49
CA GLN A 220 -29.40 17.27 30.85
C GLN A 220 -30.25 16.35 31.72
N ARG A 221 -29.71 15.75 32.79
CA ARG A 221 -30.45 14.87 33.69
C ARG A 221 -31.22 15.68 34.75
N THR A 222 -30.64 16.78 35.22
CA THR A 222 -31.22 17.60 36.30
C THR A 222 -31.84 18.87 35.76
N GLY A 223 -31.54 19.31 34.55
CA GLY A 223 -31.96 20.58 33.96
C GLY A 223 -31.29 21.80 34.58
N GLN A 224 -30.28 21.60 35.43
CA GLN A 224 -29.59 22.69 36.11
C GLN A 224 -28.58 23.36 35.19
N LEU A 225 -28.62 24.69 35.15
CA LEU A 225 -27.64 25.52 34.44
C LEU A 225 -26.55 25.95 35.45
N ASN A 226 -25.32 25.53 35.16
CA ASN A 226 -24.13 25.97 35.89
C ASN A 226 -23.40 27.04 35.08
N ILE A 227 -23.12 28.19 35.67
CA ILE A 227 -22.37 29.27 35.02
C ILE A 227 -21.09 29.51 35.81
N ALA A 228 -19.95 29.29 35.15
CA ALA A 228 -18.64 29.62 35.70
C ALA A 228 -18.02 30.76 34.89
N THR A 229 -17.60 31.83 35.55
CA THR A 229 -16.86 32.94 34.92
C THR A 229 -15.36 32.74 35.12
N PHE A 230 -14.56 33.07 34.10
CA PHE A 230 -13.11 32.92 34.15
C PHE A 230 -12.41 34.17 33.60
N GLY A 231 -11.26 34.51 34.17
CA GLY A 231 -10.35 35.52 33.63
C GLY A 231 -9.52 34.94 32.48
N GLU A 232 -8.99 33.74 32.67
CA GLU A 232 -8.23 32.99 31.67
C GLU A 232 -8.71 31.53 31.67
N TYR A 233 -8.92 30.99 30.51
CA TYR A 233 -9.30 29.59 30.33
C TYR A 233 -8.58 29.00 29.11
N LEU A 234 -7.79 27.97 29.33
CA LEU A 234 -7.12 27.26 28.26
C LEU A 234 -8.08 26.21 27.67
N PHE A 235 -8.63 26.53 26.52
CA PHE A 235 -9.52 25.61 25.78
C PHE A 235 -8.70 24.74 24.83
N ASP A 236 -8.72 23.44 25.11
CA ASP A 236 -8.11 22.46 24.22
C ASP A 236 -9.15 21.99 23.21
N MET A 237 -8.93 22.34 21.92
CA MET A 237 -9.82 21.90 20.85
C MET A 237 -9.81 20.36 20.69
N ASN A 238 -8.84 19.70 21.29
CA ASN A 238 -8.63 18.26 21.19
C ASN A 238 -9.04 17.48 22.46
N GLU A 239 -9.62 18.13 23.48
CA GLU A 239 -9.94 17.46 24.76
C GLU A 239 -10.96 16.30 24.63
N ALA A 240 -11.68 16.22 23.48
CA ALA A 240 -12.44 15.02 23.09
C ALA A 240 -11.59 13.91 22.48
N THR A 241 -10.41 14.23 22.02
CA THR A 241 -9.44 13.28 21.47
C THR A 241 -8.47 12.74 22.51
N HIS A 242 -8.67 13.00 23.83
CA HIS A 242 -7.91 12.24 24.85
C HIS A 242 -8.21 10.74 24.83
N THR A 243 -9.33 10.30 24.25
CA THR A 243 -9.55 8.91 23.85
C THR A 243 -8.83 8.58 22.53
N GLU A 244 -8.46 9.57 21.70
CA GLU A 244 -7.65 9.47 20.48
C GLU A 244 -6.20 9.93 20.68
N ALA A 245 -5.76 10.34 21.87
CA ALA A 245 -4.36 10.63 22.17
C ALA A 245 -3.46 9.38 22.08
N GLN A 246 -4.04 8.20 22.12
CA GLN A 246 -3.53 7.00 21.46
C GLN A 246 -4.20 6.88 20.09
N ARG A 247 -3.78 7.70 19.12
CA ARG A 247 -4.09 7.43 17.73
C ARG A 247 -3.83 5.94 17.48
N LEU A 248 -4.91 5.15 17.41
CA LEU A 248 -4.82 3.75 17.05
C LEU A 248 -4.17 3.72 15.67
N ARG A 249 -2.91 3.29 15.63
CA ARG A 249 -2.15 3.21 14.39
C ARG A 249 -2.88 2.29 13.45
N ASP A 250 -3.02 2.72 12.20
CA ASP A 250 -3.60 1.86 11.16
C ASP A 250 -2.70 0.64 10.96
N ILE A 251 -3.31 -0.51 10.70
CA ILE A 251 -2.59 -1.78 10.44
C ILE A 251 -1.52 -1.60 9.36
N GLY A 252 -1.78 -0.73 8.38
CA GLY A 252 -0.83 -0.39 7.32
C GLY A 252 0.47 0.27 7.79
N GLU A 253 0.43 1.03 8.88
CA GLU A 253 1.57 1.76 9.45
C GLU A 253 2.45 0.90 10.36
N MET A 254 1.92 -0.23 10.82
CA MET A 254 2.59 -1.09 11.80
C MET A 254 3.76 -1.84 11.17
N LYS A 255 4.83 -1.99 11.94
CA LYS A 255 5.97 -2.82 11.56
C LYS A 255 5.61 -4.31 11.62
N LEU A 256 6.34 -5.14 10.88
CA LEU A 256 6.10 -6.57 10.86
C LEU A 256 6.14 -7.21 12.26
N SER A 257 7.06 -6.76 13.12
CA SER A 257 7.18 -7.25 14.51
C SER A 257 5.94 -6.96 15.36
N GLU A 258 5.33 -5.78 15.18
CA GLU A 258 4.11 -5.37 15.86
C GLU A 258 2.89 -6.16 15.38
N LEU A 259 2.86 -6.49 14.09
CA LEU A 259 1.79 -7.30 13.48
C LEU A 259 1.83 -8.77 13.90
N LEU A 260 3.03 -9.33 14.08
CA LEU A 260 3.21 -10.71 14.52
C LEU A 260 2.90 -10.90 16.01
N HIS A 261 3.19 -9.89 16.83
CA HIS A 261 2.99 -9.91 18.28
C HIS A 261 2.10 -8.74 18.73
N PRO A 262 0.80 -8.76 18.38
CA PRO A 262 -0.10 -7.68 18.76
C PRO A 262 -0.31 -7.65 20.28
N THR A 263 -0.18 -6.44 20.85
CA THR A 263 -0.41 -6.20 22.28
C THR A 263 -1.64 -5.28 22.46
N PRO A 264 -2.41 -5.43 23.56
CA PRO A 264 -3.58 -4.60 23.82
C PRO A 264 -3.26 -3.09 23.96
N THR A 265 -1.98 -2.76 24.18
CA THR A 265 -1.50 -1.38 24.25
C THR A 265 -1.36 -0.71 22.89
N ILE A 266 -1.23 -1.50 21.80
CA ILE A 266 -0.96 -0.99 20.46
C ILE A 266 -2.22 -0.97 19.60
N ALA A 267 -3.13 -1.95 19.81
CA ALA A 267 -4.33 -2.09 18.99
C ALA A 267 -5.48 -2.74 19.78
N ASN A 268 -6.71 -2.54 19.28
CA ASN A 268 -7.89 -3.19 19.86
C ASN A 268 -7.76 -4.72 19.67
N PRO A 269 -8.04 -5.54 20.70
CA PRO A 269 -8.04 -7.00 20.60
C PRO A 269 -8.90 -7.59 19.46
N ARG A 270 -9.95 -6.87 19.04
CA ARG A 270 -10.80 -7.25 17.90
C ARG A 270 -10.04 -7.23 16.56
N ASP A 271 -8.97 -6.45 16.45
CA ASP A 271 -8.17 -6.32 15.22
C ASP A 271 -7.01 -7.31 15.15
N PHE A 272 -6.70 -8.05 16.23
CA PHE A 272 -5.59 -9.01 16.27
C PHE A 272 -5.65 -10.07 15.16
N PRO A 273 -6.80 -10.64 14.79
CA PRO A 273 -6.87 -11.56 13.66
C PRO A 273 -6.44 -10.92 12.33
N ARG A 274 -6.88 -9.68 12.08
CA ARG A 274 -6.51 -8.92 10.88
C ARG A 274 -5.02 -8.60 10.84
N MET A 275 -4.42 -8.23 11.98
CA MET A 275 -2.99 -7.93 12.10
C MET A 275 -2.13 -9.15 11.76
N ARG A 276 -2.48 -10.33 12.29
CA ARG A 276 -1.77 -11.57 11.98
C ARG A 276 -1.85 -11.93 10.51
N VAL A 277 -3.03 -11.85 9.91
CA VAL A 277 -3.21 -12.11 8.47
C VAL A 277 -2.39 -11.13 7.64
N GLU A 278 -2.40 -9.84 7.99
CA GLU A 278 -1.61 -8.82 7.31
C GLU A 278 -0.10 -9.11 7.39
N ALA A 279 0.39 -9.56 8.57
CA ALA A 279 1.79 -9.96 8.72
C ALA A 279 2.18 -11.07 7.75
N HIS A 280 1.38 -12.15 7.69
CA HIS A 280 1.62 -13.27 6.79
C HIS A 280 1.46 -12.87 5.32
N LYS A 281 0.51 -12.00 5.00
CA LYS A 281 0.31 -11.43 3.68
C LYS A 281 1.55 -10.64 3.21
N ARG A 282 2.11 -9.77 4.04
CA ARG A 282 3.33 -9.02 3.71
C ARG A 282 4.53 -9.90 3.42
N LEU A 283 4.60 -11.06 4.07
CA LEU A 283 5.66 -12.04 3.85
C LEU A 283 5.40 -12.92 2.62
N SER A 284 4.15 -13.22 2.30
CA SER A 284 3.81 -14.12 1.18
C SER A 284 3.60 -13.37 -0.14
N SER A 285 3.10 -12.14 -0.11
CA SER A 285 2.74 -11.39 -1.34
C SER A 285 3.89 -11.22 -2.34
N PRO A 286 5.17 -11.00 -1.96
CA PRO A 286 6.24 -10.93 -2.95
C PRO A 286 6.46 -12.26 -3.69
N LEU A 287 6.12 -13.41 -3.08
CA LEU A 287 6.22 -14.72 -3.73
C LEU A 287 5.19 -14.88 -4.86
N ALA A 288 4.04 -14.20 -4.77
CA ALA A 288 3.05 -14.19 -5.83
C ALA A 288 3.63 -13.60 -7.13
N THR A 289 4.58 -12.64 -7.05
CA THR A 289 5.30 -12.13 -8.22
C THR A 289 6.03 -13.24 -8.97
N ALA A 290 6.70 -14.14 -8.24
CA ALA A 290 7.36 -15.29 -8.86
C ALA A 290 6.35 -16.24 -9.51
N SER A 291 5.19 -16.47 -8.85
CA SER A 291 4.11 -17.29 -9.39
C SER A 291 3.59 -16.71 -10.72
N PHE A 292 3.34 -15.41 -10.78
CA PHE A 292 2.83 -14.76 -11.98
C PHE A 292 3.84 -14.77 -13.13
N VAL A 293 5.11 -14.50 -12.85
CA VAL A 293 6.18 -14.60 -13.87
C VAL A 293 6.31 -16.01 -14.41
N LEU A 294 6.25 -17.03 -13.54
CA LEU A 294 6.34 -18.42 -13.98
C LEU A 294 5.11 -18.84 -14.80
N ILE A 295 3.90 -18.39 -14.47
CA ILE A 295 2.69 -18.60 -15.27
C ILE A 295 2.88 -17.97 -16.66
N ALA A 296 3.39 -16.72 -16.75
CA ALA A 296 3.70 -16.08 -18.03
C ALA A 296 4.68 -16.93 -18.87
N MET A 297 5.76 -17.40 -18.24
CA MET A 297 6.77 -18.22 -18.91
C MET A 297 6.21 -19.58 -19.36
N VAL A 298 5.42 -20.26 -18.53
CA VAL A 298 4.74 -21.51 -18.92
C VAL A 298 3.86 -21.29 -20.14
N SER A 299 3.09 -20.22 -20.16
CA SER A 299 2.18 -19.89 -21.27
C SER A 299 2.90 -19.83 -22.62
N VAL A 300 4.11 -19.26 -22.66
CA VAL A 300 4.85 -19.07 -23.91
C VAL A 300 5.86 -20.18 -24.19
N LEU A 301 6.62 -20.62 -23.16
CA LEU A 301 7.72 -21.57 -23.37
C LEU A 301 7.27 -23.03 -23.54
N SER A 302 6.09 -23.40 -23.00
CA SER A 302 5.57 -24.78 -23.16
C SER A 302 4.92 -25.04 -24.53
N GLY A 303 4.82 -24.02 -25.38
CA GLY A 303 4.14 -24.11 -26.65
C GLY A 303 4.98 -24.78 -27.77
N THR A 304 4.38 -25.71 -28.49
CA THR A 304 4.82 -26.05 -29.86
C THR A 304 4.36 -24.95 -30.82
N PHE A 305 5.20 -24.61 -31.77
CA PHE A 305 4.89 -23.61 -32.80
C PHE A 305 3.64 -24.01 -33.58
N ARG A 306 2.54 -23.26 -33.44
CA ARG A 306 1.36 -23.41 -34.32
C ARG A 306 1.27 -22.20 -35.23
N ARG A 307 1.11 -22.45 -36.55
CA ARG A 307 1.02 -21.41 -37.59
C ARG A 307 -0.17 -20.47 -37.46
N HIS A 308 -1.23 -20.89 -36.77
CA HIS A 308 -2.45 -20.11 -36.54
C HIS A 308 -2.81 -20.10 -35.04
N GLY A 309 -2.81 -18.90 -34.43
CA GLY A 309 -3.58 -18.62 -33.23
C GLY A 309 -3.02 -19.10 -31.92
N GLY A 310 -1.88 -18.56 -31.49
CA GLY A 310 -1.37 -18.71 -30.14
C GLY A 310 -2.05 -17.82 -29.08
N ILE A 311 -3.22 -17.20 -29.33
CA ILE A 311 -3.88 -16.26 -28.42
C ILE A 311 -4.48 -16.95 -27.21
N LEU A 312 -4.90 -18.21 -27.34
CA LEU A 312 -5.60 -18.91 -26.25
C LEU A 312 -4.73 -19.09 -25.00
N ARG A 313 -3.44 -19.44 -25.16
CA ARG A 313 -2.53 -19.67 -24.01
C ARG A 313 -2.25 -18.41 -23.20
N PRO A 314 -1.90 -17.28 -23.83
CA PRO A 314 -1.80 -16.00 -23.14
C PRO A 314 -3.10 -15.60 -22.44
N LEU A 315 -4.24 -15.81 -23.11
CA LEU A 315 -5.55 -15.52 -22.52
C LEU A 315 -5.79 -16.37 -21.27
N VAL A 316 -5.50 -17.67 -21.33
CA VAL A 316 -5.60 -18.57 -20.17
C VAL A 316 -4.65 -18.14 -19.05
N ALA A 317 -3.43 -17.70 -19.38
CA ALA A 317 -2.49 -17.19 -18.37
C ALA A 317 -3.00 -15.91 -17.70
N ILE A 318 -3.57 -14.97 -18.46
CA ILE A 318 -4.19 -13.75 -17.92
C ILE A 318 -5.37 -14.12 -16.99
N MET A 319 -6.27 -14.99 -17.45
CA MET A 319 -7.39 -15.45 -16.66
C MET A 319 -6.95 -16.19 -15.39
N ALA A 320 -5.87 -16.97 -15.46
CA ALA A 320 -5.29 -17.64 -14.31
C ALA A 320 -4.75 -16.64 -13.27
N VAL A 321 -4.04 -15.59 -13.70
CA VAL A 321 -3.52 -14.55 -12.79
C VAL A 321 -4.67 -13.75 -12.18
N VAL A 322 -5.67 -13.33 -12.98
CA VAL A 322 -6.86 -12.64 -12.47
C VAL A 322 -7.62 -13.52 -11.47
N GLY A 323 -7.78 -14.80 -11.78
CA GLY A 323 -8.41 -15.77 -10.87
C GLY A 323 -7.61 -15.97 -9.57
N LEU A 324 -6.28 -16.01 -9.66
CA LEU A 324 -5.40 -16.06 -8.48
C LEU A 324 -5.54 -14.80 -7.62
N GLU A 325 -5.54 -13.61 -8.21
CA GLU A 325 -5.77 -12.36 -7.43
C GLU A 325 -7.12 -12.38 -6.73
N ALA A 326 -8.19 -12.75 -7.43
CA ALA A 326 -9.51 -12.87 -6.83
C ALA A 326 -9.55 -13.92 -5.70
N LEU A 327 -8.90 -15.07 -5.91
CA LEU A 327 -8.76 -16.11 -4.90
C LEU A 327 -7.98 -15.60 -3.67
N GLY A 328 -6.93 -14.82 -3.88
CA GLY A 328 -6.13 -14.21 -2.82
C GLY A 328 -6.99 -13.34 -1.90
N LEU A 329 -7.81 -12.46 -2.47
CA LEU A 329 -8.74 -11.63 -1.68
C LEU A 329 -9.74 -12.47 -0.87
N ALA A 330 -10.24 -13.57 -1.45
CA ALA A 330 -11.14 -14.49 -0.76
C ALA A 330 -10.43 -15.22 0.40
N VAL A 331 -9.19 -15.70 0.16
CA VAL A 331 -8.37 -16.37 1.17
C VAL A 331 -8.03 -15.42 2.32
N ASP A 332 -7.65 -14.17 2.03
CA ASP A 332 -7.38 -13.14 3.04
C ASP A 332 -8.62 -12.92 3.92
N SER A 333 -9.80 -12.78 3.30
CA SER A 333 -11.07 -12.56 3.99
C SER A 333 -11.45 -13.74 4.88
N LEU A 334 -11.22 -14.97 4.42
CA LEU A 334 -11.48 -16.19 5.19
C LEU A 334 -10.48 -16.35 6.35
N ALA A 335 -9.20 -16.07 6.11
CA ALA A 335 -8.15 -16.14 7.12
C ALA A 335 -8.37 -15.17 8.29
N ILE A 336 -8.94 -13.97 8.00
CA ILE A 336 -9.34 -13.01 9.04
C ILE A 336 -10.43 -13.60 9.95
N ARG A 337 -11.39 -14.34 9.37
CA ARG A 337 -12.47 -14.98 10.13
C ARG A 337 -11.99 -16.21 10.92
N GLN A 338 -11.05 -16.95 10.35
CA GLN A 338 -10.50 -18.19 10.92
C GLN A 338 -8.99 -18.23 10.76
N ASN A 339 -8.25 -17.90 11.83
CA ASN A 339 -6.78 -17.87 11.81
C ASN A 339 -6.13 -19.22 11.47
N ALA A 340 -6.84 -20.34 11.62
CA ALA A 340 -6.37 -21.66 11.18
C ALA A 340 -6.12 -21.74 9.66
N LEU A 341 -6.70 -20.82 8.87
CA LEU A 341 -6.56 -20.76 7.42
C LEU A 341 -5.37 -19.90 6.94
N ILE A 342 -4.58 -19.33 7.84
CA ILE A 342 -3.36 -18.58 7.50
C ILE A 342 -2.41 -19.35 6.55
N PRO A 343 -2.19 -20.68 6.68
CA PRO A 343 -1.38 -21.42 5.73
C PRO A 343 -1.85 -21.33 4.26
N LEU A 344 -3.15 -21.10 4.02
CA LEU A 344 -3.68 -20.92 2.66
C LEU A 344 -3.14 -19.64 1.98
N VAL A 345 -2.82 -18.60 2.76
CA VAL A 345 -2.20 -17.36 2.25
C VAL A 345 -0.84 -17.66 1.61
N TRP A 346 -0.04 -18.53 2.25
CA TRP A 346 1.24 -18.98 1.71
C TRP A 346 1.10 -19.93 0.54
N LEU A 347 0.16 -20.88 0.67
CA LEU A 347 -0.13 -21.84 -0.39
C LEU A 347 -0.57 -21.14 -1.67
N HIS A 348 -1.49 -20.19 -1.56
CA HIS A 348 -1.97 -19.35 -2.68
C HIS A 348 -0.80 -18.64 -3.38
N ALA A 349 0.11 -18.03 -2.62
CA ALA A 349 1.21 -17.25 -3.18
C ALA A 349 2.32 -18.12 -3.81
N ALA A 350 2.68 -19.26 -3.20
CA ALA A 350 3.84 -20.06 -3.58
C ALA A 350 3.52 -21.28 -4.44
N LEU A 351 2.35 -21.91 -4.25
CA LEU A 351 2.00 -23.15 -4.95
C LEU A 351 2.03 -23.02 -6.49
N PRO A 352 1.48 -21.94 -7.09
CA PRO A 352 1.52 -21.79 -8.55
C PRO A 352 2.95 -21.71 -9.08
N ALA A 353 3.88 -21.05 -8.34
CA ALA A 353 5.29 -21.00 -8.72
C ALA A 353 5.92 -22.38 -8.74
N VAL A 354 5.66 -23.18 -7.69
CA VAL A 354 6.21 -24.55 -7.58
C VAL A 354 5.66 -25.43 -8.71
N LEU A 355 4.36 -25.40 -8.95
CA LEU A 355 3.73 -26.20 -10.03
C LEU A 355 4.27 -25.80 -11.41
N CYS A 356 4.37 -24.50 -11.70
CA CYS A 356 4.92 -24.00 -12.96
C CYS A 356 6.40 -24.36 -13.12
N ALA A 357 7.19 -24.27 -12.05
CA ALA A 357 8.60 -24.66 -12.07
C ALA A 357 8.78 -26.16 -12.34
N ILE A 358 8.00 -27.02 -11.69
CA ILE A 358 8.00 -28.47 -11.93
C ILE A 358 7.60 -28.77 -13.37
N TYR A 359 6.58 -28.10 -13.89
CA TYR A 359 6.13 -28.27 -15.25
C TYR A 359 7.19 -27.88 -16.28
N LEU A 360 7.83 -26.70 -16.11
CA LEU A 360 8.84 -26.19 -17.04
C LEU A 360 10.17 -26.93 -16.99
N PHE A 361 10.60 -27.34 -15.81
CA PHE A 361 11.96 -27.85 -15.57
C PHE A 361 12.02 -29.34 -15.21
N GLY A 362 10.90 -29.95 -14.80
CA GLY A 362 10.81 -31.35 -14.41
C GLY A 362 11.33 -32.36 -15.47
N PRO A 363 11.00 -32.21 -16.75
CA PRO A 363 11.52 -33.10 -17.78
C PRO A 363 13.04 -33.01 -17.97
N SER A 364 13.63 -31.83 -17.82
CA SER A 364 15.08 -31.61 -17.92
C SER A 364 15.89 -32.18 -16.77
N LEU A 365 15.27 -32.27 -15.60
CA LEU A 365 15.87 -32.89 -14.41
C LEU A 365 15.86 -34.43 -14.50
N ARG A 366 14.82 -35.01 -15.11
CA ARG A 366 14.72 -36.47 -15.34
C ARG A 366 15.63 -36.99 -16.43
N GLY A 367 15.95 -36.19 -17.47
CA GLY A 367 16.81 -36.56 -18.57
C GLY A 367 18.30 -36.72 -18.26
N ARG A 368 18.77 -36.16 -17.14
CA ARG A 368 20.17 -36.30 -16.68
C ARG A 368 20.49 -37.62 -15.98
N SER A 369 19.49 -38.38 -15.58
CA SER A 369 19.69 -39.66 -14.88
C SER A 369 19.64 -40.91 -15.75
N ARG A 370 19.45 -40.76 -17.06
CA ARG A 370 19.41 -41.87 -18.03
C ARG A 370 20.35 -41.65 -19.22
N MET A 371 21.67 -41.57 -18.98
CA MET A 371 22.63 -42.07 -19.97
C MET A 371 22.99 -43.50 -19.50
N PRO A 372 22.59 -44.54 -20.24
CA PRO A 372 23.14 -45.89 -19.98
C PRO A 372 24.60 -45.86 -20.39
N ALA A 373 25.47 -46.12 -19.39
CA ALA A 373 26.87 -46.45 -19.62
C ALA A 373 26.97 -47.83 -20.29
N GLY A 374 26.72 -47.85 -21.61
CA GLY A 374 26.73 -49.12 -22.28
C GLY A 374 26.67 -49.02 -23.78
N LEU A 375 27.60 -48.28 -24.44
CA LEU A 375 27.91 -48.41 -25.87
C LEU A 375 29.35 -47.92 -26.14
N LEU A 376 30.29 -48.51 -25.39
CA LEU A 376 31.72 -48.49 -25.78
C LEU A 376 32.27 -49.91 -25.73
N HIS A 377 31.63 -50.82 -26.48
CA HIS A 377 32.27 -52.12 -26.85
C HIS A 377 31.65 -52.52 -28.18
N GLY A 378 32.44 -52.38 -29.23
CA GLY A 378 32.10 -53.00 -30.54
C GLY A 378 32.54 -52.22 -31.75
N ALA A 379 33.80 -51.98 -31.95
CA ALA A 379 34.36 -51.83 -33.29
C ALA A 379 35.80 -52.35 -33.24
N ARG A 380 35.97 -53.62 -33.56
CA ARG A 380 37.19 -54.17 -34.15
C ARG A 380 37.10 -54.08 -35.67
#